data_a787f5736e87553541e2519df039f5d9
#
_entry.id   a787f5736e87553541e2519df039f5d9
#
_cell.length_a   1.000
_cell.length_b   1.000
_cell.length_c   1.000
_cell.angle_alpha   90.00
_cell.angle_beta   90.00
_cell.angle_gamma   90.00
#
_symmetry.space_group_name_H-M   'P 1'
#
loop_
_entity.id
_entity.type
_entity.pdbx_description
1 polymer ?
#
loop_
_entity_poly.entity_id
_entity_poly.type
_entity_poly.pdbx_seq_one_letter_code
_entity_poly.pdbx_strand_id
1 'polypeptide(L)'
;EVVVVGYGVQQKSHLSGSVTKVNMDGIEDVPTPRLDQALLGKVAGVQILNTTSEVGADPDISIRGTSSFSASSNPLIIVDGFPVSDGLESLNPSDVESIEVLKDAASAAIYGSRAANGVIMITTKGGVISKPKYSVKAKWGVKSNYKLHSVLSTKEYLDLRIREHNLLGTSLSSQEMAYAAINNNTDWQQEAFNDNAYYYNVDFSVSGGSSGIRYYISGAYNSDEGMMLKNYYKRYNVKARIDADLS
;
A
#
# COMPACT_ATOMS: atom_id res chain seq x y z
N GLU A 1 11.65 24.21 11.25
CA GLU A 1 11.28 23.09 10.38
C GLU A 1 10.95 23.63 9.00
N VAL A 2 11.58 23.08 7.98
CA VAL A 2 11.45 23.50 6.59
C VAL A 2 10.59 22.48 5.87
N VAL A 3 9.64 22.96 5.07
CA VAL A 3 8.67 22.13 4.33
C VAL A 3 8.76 22.48 2.86
N VAL A 4 8.72 21.47 2.00
CA VAL A 4 8.67 21.67 0.55
C VAL A 4 7.25 22.07 0.17
N VAL A 5 7.08 23.18 -0.55
CA VAL A 5 5.77 23.67 -0.98
C VAL A 5 5.87 24.10 -2.44
N GLY A 6 5.17 23.39 -3.29
CA GLY A 6 5.15 23.70 -4.71
C GLY A 6 6.53 23.62 -5.36
N TYR A 7 6.97 24.74 -5.93
CA TYR A 7 8.27 24.86 -6.59
C TYR A 7 9.38 25.40 -5.68
N GLY A 8 9.16 25.41 -4.36
CA GLY A 8 10.11 26.00 -3.41
C GLY A 8 10.08 25.39 -2.03
N VAL A 9 11.01 25.82 -1.20
CA VAL A 9 11.16 25.40 0.18
C VAL A 9 10.81 26.58 1.08
N GLN A 10 9.84 26.41 2.00
CA GLN A 10 9.43 27.45 2.93
C GLN A 10 9.48 26.97 4.38
N GLN A 11 9.62 27.90 5.33
CA GLN A 11 9.50 27.57 6.74
C GLN A 11 8.04 27.29 7.08
N LYS A 12 7.78 26.24 7.87
CA LYS A 12 6.43 25.82 8.29
C LYS A 12 5.64 26.94 8.95
N SER A 13 6.33 27.86 9.64
CA SER A 13 5.72 29.04 10.26
C SER A 13 5.15 30.06 9.27
N HIS A 14 5.52 29.99 8.00
CA HIS A 14 5.05 30.91 6.96
C HIS A 14 3.90 30.30 6.14
N LEU A 15 3.53 29.05 6.42
CA LEU A 15 2.42 28.40 5.74
C LEU A 15 1.12 28.66 6.49
N SER A 16 0.17 29.30 5.83
CA SER A 16 -1.17 29.54 6.36
C SER A 16 -2.07 28.29 6.31
N GLY A 17 -1.60 27.19 5.70
CA GLY A 17 -2.35 25.95 5.53
C GLY A 17 -1.90 24.81 6.45
N SER A 18 -2.79 23.82 6.63
CA SER A 18 -2.49 22.62 7.42
C SER A 18 -1.64 21.64 6.63
N VAL A 19 -0.33 21.74 6.78
CA VAL A 19 0.65 20.79 6.24
C VAL A 19 1.04 19.81 7.32
N THR A 20 0.88 18.53 7.05
CA THR A 20 1.32 17.45 7.94
C THR A 20 2.52 16.75 7.33
N LYS A 21 3.67 16.86 8.01
CA LYS A 21 4.85 16.05 7.68
C LYS A 21 4.69 14.69 8.34
N VAL A 22 4.87 13.65 7.56
CA VAL A 22 4.83 12.27 8.05
C VAL A 22 6.18 11.96 8.71
N ASN A 23 6.13 11.39 9.90
CA ASN A 23 7.33 10.84 10.50
C ASN A 23 7.71 9.55 9.75
N MET A 24 8.89 9.56 9.12
CA MET A 24 9.41 8.41 8.38
C MET A 24 10.07 7.37 9.27
N ASP A 25 10.26 7.67 10.59
CA ASP A 25 10.85 6.72 11.52
C ASP A 25 10.02 5.44 11.61
N GLY A 26 10.65 4.31 11.37
CA GLY A 26 10.02 2.99 11.40
C GLY A 26 9.09 2.67 10.21
N ILE A 27 8.90 3.58 9.25
CA ILE A 27 8.17 3.25 8.00
C ILE A 27 8.96 2.25 7.16
N GLU A 28 10.27 2.43 7.12
CA GLU A 28 11.15 1.50 6.40
C GLU A 28 11.17 0.09 7.04
N ASP A 29 10.82 -0.04 8.33
CA ASP A 29 10.85 -1.30 9.07
C ASP A 29 9.55 -2.10 8.96
N VAL A 30 8.48 -1.47 8.47
CA VAL A 30 7.21 -2.17 8.23
C VAL A 30 7.43 -3.28 7.20
N PRO A 31 6.99 -4.51 7.47
CA PRO A 31 7.16 -5.64 6.55
C PRO A 31 6.16 -5.57 5.39
N THR A 32 6.22 -4.50 4.61
CA THR A 32 5.40 -4.31 3.43
C THR A 32 6.23 -3.73 2.29
N PRO A 33 6.05 -4.22 1.06
CA PRO A 33 6.73 -3.69 -0.10
C PRO A 33 6.15 -2.35 -0.58
N ARG A 34 5.01 -1.93 -0.05
CA ARG A 34 4.22 -0.81 -0.57
C ARG A 34 4.25 0.38 0.38
N LEU A 35 4.43 1.58 -0.18
CA LEU A 35 4.47 2.82 0.58
C LEU A 35 3.10 3.19 1.18
N ASP A 36 2.01 2.95 0.46
CA ASP A 36 0.65 3.19 0.93
C ASP A 36 0.32 2.36 2.18
N GLN A 37 0.67 1.07 2.18
CA GLN A 37 0.49 0.21 3.35
C GLN A 37 1.37 0.63 4.53
N ALA A 38 2.60 1.07 4.25
CA ALA A 38 3.50 1.57 5.27
C ALA A 38 3.00 2.88 5.93
N LEU A 39 2.17 3.65 5.22
CA LEU A 39 1.54 4.88 5.70
C LEU A 39 0.25 4.66 6.49
N LEU A 40 -0.30 3.45 6.48
CA LEU A 40 -1.56 3.14 7.15
C LEU A 40 -1.51 3.52 8.64
N GLY A 41 -2.42 4.39 9.08
CA GLY A 41 -2.48 4.86 10.46
C GLY A 41 -1.35 5.80 10.90
N LYS A 42 -0.37 6.10 10.03
CA LYS A 42 0.75 7.01 10.35
C LYS A 42 0.44 8.47 10.05
N VAL A 43 -0.58 8.74 9.24
CA VAL A 43 -0.89 10.09 8.76
C VAL A 43 -2.26 10.54 9.28
N ALA A 44 -2.30 11.50 10.19
CA ALA A 44 -3.55 12.03 10.70
C ALA A 44 -4.41 12.63 9.57
N GLY A 45 -5.69 12.24 9.49
CA GLY A 45 -6.65 12.75 8.50
C GLY A 45 -6.47 12.20 7.08
N VAL A 46 -5.61 11.19 6.89
CA VAL A 46 -5.56 10.37 5.67
C VAL A 46 -6.14 9.00 6.00
N GLN A 47 -7.11 8.59 5.23
CA GLN A 47 -7.71 7.27 5.30
C GLN A 47 -7.24 6.46 4.09
N ILE A 48 -6.70 5.29 4.36
CA ILE A 48 -6.25 4.32 3.35
C ILE A 48 -7.08 3.07 3.56
N LEU A 49 -7.88 2.71 2.57
CA LEU A 49 -8.77 1.56 2.62
C LEU A 49 -8.33 0.53 1.60
N ASN A 50 -7.97 -0.65 2.07
CA ASN A 50 -7.78 -1.80 1.20
C ASN A 50 -9.14 -2.42 0.93
N THR A 51 -9.67 -2.23 -0.27
CA THR A 51 -10.99 -2.74 -0.68
C THR A 51 -10.97 -4.20 -1.09
N THR A 52 -9.78 -4.73 -1.37
CA THR A 52 -9.60 -6.13 -1.77
C THR A 52 -8.50 -6.80 -0.93
N SER A 53 -8.55 -8.13 -0.86
CA SER A 53 -7.48 -8.96 -0.26
C SER A 53 -6.42 -9.38 -1.28
N GLU A 54 -6.47 -8.83 -2.49
CA GLU A 54 -5.50 -9.10 -3.53
C GLU A 54 -4.18 -8.40 -3.21
N VAL A 55 -3.08 -9.17 -3.27
CA VAL A 55 -1.74 -8.60 -3.03
C VAL A 55 -1.36 -7.74 -4.22
N GLY A 56 -0.97 -6.50 -3.95
CA GLY A 56 -0.62 -5.54 -4.98
C GLY A 56 -1.79 -4.67 -5.49
N ALA A 57 -3.02 -4.91 -5.04
CA ALA A 57 -4.15 -4.05 -5.41
C ALA A 57 -4.00 -2.63 -4.81
N ASP A 58 -4.45 -1.64 -5.57
CA ASP A 58 -4.41 -0.25 -5.14
C ASP A 58 -5.45 0.03 -4.06
N PRO A 59 -5.06 0.68 -2.96
CA PRO A 59 -6.01 1.11 -1.96
C PRO A 59 -6.72 2.39 -2.39
N ASP A 60 -7.92 2.58 -1.89
CA ASP A 60 -8.59 3.87 -1.94
C ASP A 60 -7.99 4.80 -0.88
N ILE A 61 -7.45 5.94 -1.32
CA ILE A 61 -6.85 6.94 -0.45
C ILE A 61 -7.77 8.16 -0.41
N SER A 62 -8.16 8.59 0.78
CA SER A 62 -8.94 9.82 0.94
C SER A 62 -8.35 10.72 2.05
N ILE A 63 -8.42 12.03 1.82
CA ILE A 63 -8.00 13.04 2.78
C ILE A 63 -9.24 13.77 3.28
N ARG A 64 -9.49 13.73 4.61
CA ARG A 64 -10.67 14.31 5.27
C ARG A 64 -12.02 13.76 4.80
N GLY A 65 -12.04 12.52 4.32
CA GLY A 65 -13.24 11.82 3.86
C GLY A 65 -13.51 11.97 2.35
N THR A 66 -14.59 11.36 1.88
CA THR A 66 -14.98 11.39 0.47
C THR A 66 -15.64 12.72 0.13
N SER A 67 -15.11 13.43 -0.85
CA SER A 67 -15.61 14.74 -1.30
C SER A 67 -16.69 14.66 -2.40
N SER A 68 -16.85 13.50 -3.04
CA SER A 68 -17.80 13.31 -4.14
C SER A 68 -18.37 11.90 -4.17
N PHE A 69 -19.63 11.79 -4.57
CA PHE A 69 -20.33 10.53 -4.78
C PHE A 69 -20.00 9.85 -6.12
N SER A 70 -19.56 10.61 -7.11
CA SER A 70 -19.42 10.15 -8.51
C SER A 70 -18.04 10.38 -9.12
N ALA A 71 -17.14 11.09 -8.42
CA ALA A 71 -15.77 11.34 -8.88
C ALA A 71 -14.77 10.67 -7.94
N SER A 72 -13.59 10.33 -8.46
CA SER A 72 -12.49 9.79 -7.65
C SER A 72 -12.18 10.74 -6.50
N SER A 73 -12.08 10.21 -5.29
CA SER A 73 -11.67 10.92 -4.07
C SER A 73 -10.17 10.88 -3.83
N ASN A 74 -9.40 10.28 -4.74
CA ASN A 74 -7.97 10.12 -4.59
C ASN A 74 -7.25 11.48 -4.61
N PRO A 75 -6.30 11.70 -3.69
CA PRO A 75 -5.48 12.90 -3.67
C PRO A 75 -4.51 12.92 -4.86
N LEU A 76 -4.06 14.12 -5.21
CA LEU A 76 -2.98 14.28 -6.18
C LEU A 76 -1.65 13.86 -5.54
N ILE A 77 -0.93 12.97 -6.20
CA ILE A 77 0.39 12.50 -5.76
C ILE A 77 1.46 13.22 -6.56
N ILE A 78 2.43 13.80 -5.85
CA ILE A 78 3.55 14.54 -6.43
C ILE A 78 4.85 13.93 -5.90
N VAL A 79 5.72 13.51 -6.81
CA VAL A 79 7.02 12.92 -6.49
C VAL A 79 8.10 13.82 -7.04
N ASP A 80 8.98 14.32 -6.18
CA ASP A 80 10.07 15.24 -6.53
C ASP A 80 9.62 16.44 -7.38
N GLY A 81 8.39 16.96 -7.11
CA GLY A 81 7.80 18.09 -7.82
C GLY A 81 6.98 17.75 -9.06
N PHE A 82 6.93 16.49 -9.48
CA PHE A 82 6.18 16.05 -10.65
C PHE A 82 4.92 15.25 -10.25
N PRO A 83 3.76 15.56 -10.84
CA PRO A 83 2.56 14.77 -10.60
C PRO A 83 2.69 13.38 -11.24
N VAL A 84 2.35 12.35 -10.48
CA VAL A 84 2.34 10.95 -10.92
C VAL A 84 0.92 10.39 -10.90
N SER A 85 0.59 9.53 -11.87
CA SER A 85 -0.71 8.87 -11.99
C SER A 85 -0.74 7.50 -11.32
N ASP A 86 0.40 6.85 -11.20
CA ASP A 86 0.51 5.43 -10.79
C ASP A 86 0.47 5.25 -9.26
N GLY A 87 0.03 6.29 -8.54
CA GLY A 87 -0.16 6.21 -7.10
C GLY A 87 1.13 6.03 -6.29
N LEU A 88 0.96 5.55 -5.06
CA LEU A 88 2.06 5.28 -4.13
C LEU A 88 2.69 3.89 -4.36
N GLU A 89 2.06 3.07 -5.19
CA GLU A 89 2.47 1.68 -5.41
C GLU A 89 3.84 1.56 -6.10
N SER A 90 4.13 2.48 -7.02
CA SER A 90 5.38 2.47 -7.80
C SER A 90 6.62 2.81 -6.96
N LEU A 91 6.43 3.40 -5.78
CA LEU A 91 7.51 3.89 -4.93
C LEU A 91 7.98 2.83 -3.94
N ASN A 92 9.31 2.70 -3.85
CA ASN A 92 9.91 1.91 -2.78
C ASN A 92 9.99 2.75 -1.50
N PRO A 93 9.44 2.29 -0.36
CA PRO A 93 9.55 2.99 0.92
C PRO A 93 11.00 3.35 1.30
N SER A 94 11.97 2.49 0.95
CA SER A 94 13.39 2.72 1.25
C SER A 94 14.00 3.90 0.48
N ASP A 95 13.37 4.34 -0.63
CA ASP A 95 13.84 5.46 -1.45
C ASP A 95 13.20 6.80 -1.05
N VAL A 96 12.27 6.79 -0.09
CA VAL A 96 11.56 8.00 0.35
C VAL A 96 12.35 8.69 1.46
N GLU A 97 12.51 10.01 1.33
CA GLU A 97 13.14 10.88 2.33
C GLU A 97 12.09 11.52 3.23
N SER A 98 11.03 12.10 2.62
CA SER A 98 9.94 12.73 3.37
C SER A 98 8.62 12.63 2.61
N ILE A 99 7.52 12.67 3.38
CA ILE A 99 6.18 12.75 2.85
C ILE A 99 5.47 13.91 3.56
N GLU A 100 4.83 14.75 2.79
CA GLU A 100 4.08 15.89 3.26
C GLU A 100 2.67 15.85 2.68
N VAL A 101 1.66 16.08 3.53
CA VAL A 101 0.26 16.04 3.13
C VAL A 101 -0.34 17.42 3.27
N LEU A 102 -0.75 17.99 2.12
CA LEU A 102 -1.48 19.24 2.03
C LEU A 102 -2.97 18.94 2.07
N LYS A 103 -3.60 19.29 3.19
CA LYS A 103 -5.01 18.95 3.43
C LYS A 103 -5.96 20.08 3.10
N ASP A 104 -5.45 21.30 2.97
CA ASP A 104 -6.25 22.50 2.76
C ASP A 104 -6.16 22.98 1.32
N ALA A 105 -7.30 23.44 0.80
CA ALA A 105 -7.40 23.99 -0.55
C ALA A 105 -6.42 25.15 -0.80
N ALA A 106 -6.13 25.97 0.23
CA ALA A 106 -5.19 27.08 0.12
C ALA A 106 -3.75 26.60 -0.16
N SER A 107 -3.29 25.55 0.54
CA SER A 107 -1.97 24.96 0.32
C SER A 107 -1.88 24.21 -1.00
N ALA A 108 -3.00 23.64 -1.44
CA ALA A 108 -3.11 22.83 -2.65
C ALA A 108 -3.38 23.67 -3.92
N ALA A 109 -3.74 24.96 -3.76
CA ALA A 109 -4.19 25.82 -4.85
C ALA A 109 -3.19 25.97 -6.01
N ILE A 110 -1.89 25.90 -5.74
CA ILE A 110 -0.83 25.96 -6.77
C ILE A 110 -0.89 24.79 -7.77
N TYR A 111 -1.54 23.69 -7.40
CA TYR A 111 -1.71 22.48 -8.23
C TYR A 111 -3.06 22.46 -8.98
N GLY A 112 -3.86 23.52 -8.82
CA GLY A 112 -5.14 23.72 -9.51
C GLY A 112 -6.24 22.76 -9.07
N SER A 113 -7.23 22.55 -9.93
CA SER A 113 -8.43 21.75 -9.64
C SER A 113 -8.12 20.27 -9.33
N ARG A 114 -7.01 19.73 -9.83
CA ARG A 114 -6.58 18.36 -9.57
C ARG A 114 -6.24 18.11 -8.09
N ALA A 115 -5.96 19.17 -7.34
CA ALA A 115 -5.63 19.12 -5.92
C ALA A 115 -6.85 19.31 -4.99
N ALA A 116 -8.07 19.29 -5.53
CA ALA A 116 -9.29 19.51 -4.76
C ALA A 116 -9.47 18.48 -3.62
N ASN A 117 -8.99 17.25 -3.81
CA ASN A 117 -9.02 16.17 -2.82
C ASN A 117 -7.78 16.13 -1.91
N GLY A 118 -6.94 17.19 -1.96
CA GLY A 118 -5.67 17.26 -1.25
C GLY A 118 -4.48 16.79 -2.10
N VAL A 119 -3.29 16.97 -1.55
CA VAL A 119 -2.03 16.62 -2.23
C VAL A 119 -1.13 15.84 -1.28
N ILE A 120 -0.55 14.77 -1.77
CA ILE A 120 0.51 14.01 -1.11
C ILE A 120 1.81 14.31 -1.85
N MET A 121 2.72 15.01 -1.19
CA MET A 121 4.03 15.35 -1.73
C MET A 121 5.07 14.37 -1.17
N ILE A 122 5.84 13.78 -2.05
CA ILE A 122 6.87 12.80 -1.71
C ILE A 122 8.19 13.33 -2.22
N THR A 123 9.13 13.47 -1.31
CA THR A 123 10.53 13.75 -1.64
C THR A 123 11.32 12.47 -1.54
N THR A 124 12.03 12.13 -2.59
CA THR A 124 12.84 10.92 -2.61
C THR A 124 14.29 11.23 -2.25
N LYS A 125 14.98 10.23 -1.71
CA LYS A 125 16.39 10.34 -1.33
C LYS A 125 17.26 10.77 -2.51
N GLY A 126 18.14 11.72 -2.25
CA GLY A 126 19.12 12.25 -3.18
C GLY A 126 20.55 11.94 -2.79
N GLY A 127 21.49 12.35 -3.63
CA GLY A 127 22.91 12.29 -3.33
C GLY A 127 23.32 13.30 -2.26
N VAL A 128 24.28 12.93 -1.44
CA VAL A 128 24.85 13.76 -0.40
C VAL A 128 26.35 13.96 -0.62
N ILE A 129 26.90 15.11 -0.23
CA ILE A 129 28.35 15.36 -0.28
C ILE A 129 29.03 14.47 0.76
N SER A 130 29.48 13.31 0.33
CA SER A 130 30.15 12.33 1.19
C SER A 130 30.89 11.29 0.35
N LYS A 131 31.81 10.54 1.00
CA LYS A 131 32.32 9.31 0.41
C LYS A 131 31.16 8.37 0.11
N PRO A 132 31.30 7.48 -0.90
CA PRO A 132 30.25 6.52 -1.22
C PRO A 132 29.80 5.74 0.00
N LYS A 133 28.49 5.72 0.24
CA LYS A 133 27.82 4.96 1.29
C LYS A 133 26.97 3.90 0.62
N TYR A 134 27.18 2.66 0.98
CA TYR A 134 26.42 1.51 0.52
C TYR A 134 25.44 1.06 1.59
N SER A 135 24.22 0.75 1.20
CA SER A 135 23.23 0.16 2.08
C SER A 135 22.62 -1.07 1.42
N VAL A 136 22.56 -2.15 2.17
CA VAL A 136 21.86 -3.38 1.78
C VAL A 136 20.88 -3.74 2.87
N LYS A 137 19.62 -3.90 2.55
CA LYS A 137 18.58 -4.34 3.47
C LYS A 137 17.92 -5.57 2.87
N ALA A 138 17.76 -6.61 3.68
CA ALA A 138 17.02 -7.81 3.30
C ALA A 138 16.01 -8.13 4.40
N LYS A 139 14.77 -8.36 3.99
CA LYS A 139 13.68 -8.76 4.89
C LYS A 139 12.99 -9.97 4.32
N TRP A 140 12.60 -10.88 5.18
CA TRP A 140 11.76 -12.02 4.83
C TRP A 140 10.76 -12.28 5.94
N GLY A 141 9.64 -12.86 5.59
CA GLY A 141 8.62 -13.20 6.57
C GLY A 141 7.67 -14.26 6.04
N VAL A 142 6.91 -14.82 6.96
CA VAL A 142 5.86 -15.79 6.69
C VAL A 142 4.55 -15.22 7.22
N LYS A 143 3.53 -15.26 6.40
CA LYS A 143 2.15 -14.94 6.75
C LYS A 143 1.38 -16.24 6.92
N SER A 144 0.54 -16.32 7.92
CA SER A 144 -0.36 -17.45 8.13
C SER A 144 -1.75 -16.94 8.51
N ASN A 145 -2.77 -17.74 8.24
CA ASN A 145 -4.12 -17.41 8.67
C ASN A 145 -4.22 -17.52 10.19
N TYR A 146 -4.56 -16.42 10.85
CA TYR A 146 -4.77 -16.42 12.30
C TYR A 146 -5.94 -17.30 12.69
N LYS A 147 -7.03 -17.24 11.91
CA LYS A 147 -8.24 -18.01 12.16
C LYS A 147 -9.07 -18.10 10.87
N LEU A 148 -9.40 -19.29 10.48
CA LEU A 148 -10.41 -19.55 9.47
C LEU A 148 -11.78 -19.57 10.13
N HIS A 149 -12.82 -19.25 9.34
CA HIS A 149 -14.19 -19.36 9.82
C HIS A 149 -14.59 -20.82 9.96
N SER A 150 -15.32 -21.16 11.02
CA SER A 150 -15.94 -22.47 11.12
C SER A 150 -17.06 -22.55 10.09
N VAL A 151 -16.95 -23.46 9.15
CA VAL A 151 -17.98 -23.75 8.15
C VAL A 151 -18.64 -25.07 8.47
N LEU A 152 -19.88 -25.24 8.04
CA LEU A 152 -20.61 -26.49 8.22
C LEU A 152 -19.98 -27.58 7.36
N SER A 153 -19.83 -28.77 7.94
CA SER A 153 -19.57 -29.97 7.16
C SER A 153 -20.76 -30.32 6.25
N THR A 154 -20.54 -31.13 5.23
CA THR A 154 -21.62 -31.61 4.36
C THR A 154 -22.77 -32.19 5.14
N LYS A 155 -22.48 -32.99 6.18
CA LYS A 155 -23.49 -33.59 7.07
C LYS A 155 -24.29 -32.53 7.83
N GLU A 156 -23.60 -31.59 8.49
CA GLU A 156 -24.28 -30.53 9.24
C GLU A 156 -25.13 -29.62 8.36
N TYR A 157 -24.63 -29.32 7.14
CA TYR A 157 -25.41 -28.58 6.15
C TYR A 157 -26.69 -29.34 5.74
N LEU A 158 -26.58 -30.64 5.46
CA LEU A 158 -27.73 -31.45 5.12
C LEU A 158 -28.73 -31.58 6.26
N ASP A 159 -28.24 -31.77 7.50
CA ASP A 159 -29.09 -31.78 8.69
C ASP A 159 -29.84 -30.45 8.88
N LEU A 160 -29.20 -29.34 8.60
CA LEU A 160 -29.81 -28.00 8.61
C LEU A 160 -30.93 -27.92 7.55
N ARG A 161 -30.63 -28.34 6.31
CA ARG A 161 -31.60 -28.32 5.21
C ARG A 161 -32.81 -29.25 5.46
N ILE A 162 -32.58 -30.44 6.01
CA ILE A 162 -33.65 -31.37 6.40
C ILE A 162 -34.58 -30.72 7.45
N ARG A 163 -34.02 -30.07 8.47
CA ARG A 163 -34.82 -29.36 9.48
C ARG A 163 -35.63 -28.22 8.87
N GLU A 164 -35.03 -27.45 7.97
CA GLU A 164 -35.70 -26.35 7.27
C GLU A 164 -36.90 -26.90 6.44
N HIS A 165 -36.69 -27.94 5.63
CA HIS A 165 -37.75 -28.56 4.84
C HIS A 165 -38.88 -29.14 5.70
N ASN A 166 -38.53 -29.75 6.84
CA ASN A 166 -39.53 -30.26 7.79
C ASN A 166 -40.38 -29.14 8.40
N LEU A 167 -39.79 -27.99 8.68
CA LEU A 167 -40.50 -26.80 9.20
C LEU A 167 -41.44 -26.19 8.16
N LEU A 168 -40.99 -26.18 6.88
CA LEU A 168 -41.75 -25.61 5.77
C LEU A 168 -42.75 -26.58 5.17
N GLY A 169 -42.79 -27.86 5.61
CA GLY A 169 -43.62 -28.88 5.02
C GLY A 169 -43.26 -29.26 3.59
N THR A 170 -42.02 -29.08 3.20
CA THR A 170 -41.48 -29.38 1.88
C THR A 170 -40.53 -30.58 1.93
N SER A 171 -40.14 -31.13 0.78
CA SER A 171 -39.16 -32.20 0.67
C SER A 171 -37.86 -31.71 0.06
N LEU A 172 -36.74 -32.39 0.35
CA LEU A 172 -35.44 -32.12 -0.27
C LEU A 172 -35.55 -32.23 -1.79
N SER A 173 -34.85 -31.34 -2.49
CA SER A 173 -34.70 -31.39 -3.94
C SER A 173 -33.87 -32.61 -4.37
N SER A 174 -33.99 -33.02 -5.63
CA SER A 174 -33.19 -34.12 -6.20
C SER A 174 -31.68 -33.85 -6.08
N GLN A 175 -31.26 -32.59 -6.16
CA GLN A 175 -29.86 -32.21 -5.97
C GLN A 175 -29.40 -32.37 -4.52
N GLU A 176 -30.21 -31.95 -3.55
CA GLU A 176 -29.89 -32.13 -2.13
C GLU A 176 -29.86 -33.61 -1.74
N MET A 177 -30.74 -34.43 -2.31
CA MET A 177 -30.67 -35.87 -2.12
C MET A 177 -29.44 -36.51 -2.76
N ALA A 178 -28.98 -36.01 -3.91
CA ALA A 178 -27.75 -36.45 -4.53
C ALA A 178 -26.51 -36.05 -3.66
N TYR A 179 -26.48 -34.85 -3.09
CA TYR A 179 -25.44 -34.46 -2.14
C TYR A 179 -25.44 -35.31 -0.88
N ALA A 180 -26.61 -35.71 -0.37
CA ALA A 180 -26.72 -36.60 0.77
C ALA A 180 -26.11 -37.99 0.50
N ALA A 181 -26.16 -38.45 -0.75
CA ALA A 181 -25.57 -39.73 -1.17
C ALA A 181 -24.03 -39.66 -1.35
N ILE A 182 -23.46 -38.44 -1.52
CA ILE A 182 -22.01 -38.24 -1.68
C ILE A 182 -21.39 -38.07 -0.29
N ASN A 183 -20.73 -39.10 0.19
CA ASN A 183 -20.02 -39.06 1.48
C ASN A 183 -18.65 -38.32 1.35
N ASN A 184 -18.67 -37.12 0.80
CA ASN A 184 -17.49 -36.27 0.65
C ASN A 184 -17.66 -34.96 1.43
N ASN A 185 -16.64 -34.58 2.18
CA ASN A 185 -16.61 -33.33 2.89
C ASN A 185 -15.34 -32.57 2.48
N THR A 186 -15.52 -31.59 1.61
CA THR A 186 -14.42 -30.71 1.17
C THR A 186 -14.45 -29.43 1.95
N ASP A 187 -13.38 -29.12 2.65
CA ASP A 187 -13.17 -27.80 3.25
C ASP A 187 -12.63 -26.85 2.18
N TRP A 188 -13.53 -26.09 1.58
CA TRP A 188 -13.20 -25.14 0.53
C TRP A 188 -12.29 -24.00 1.01
N GLN A 189 -12.23 -23.72 2.31
CA GLN A 189 -11.28 -22.75 2.82
C GLN A 189 -9.85 -23.31 2.75
N GLN A 190 -9.64 -24.57 3.16
CA GLN A 190 -8.33 -25.21 3.04
C GLN A 190 -7.90 -25.35 1.57
N GLU A 191 -8.84 -25.63 0.67
CA GLU A 191 -8.55 -25.74 -0.75
C GLU A 191 -8.26 -24.38 -1.42
N ALA A 192 -8.76 -23.27 -0.86
CA ALA A 192 -8.61 -21.94 -1.45
C ALA A 192 -7.46 -21.12 -0.85
N PHE A 193 -7.01 -21.46 0.35
CA PHE A 193 -5.99 -20.69 1.06
C PHE A 193 -4.66 -21.45 1.16
N ASN A 194 -3.57 -20.68 1.12
CA ASN A 194 -2.26 -21.18 1.46
C ASN A 194 -2.15 -21.32 2.99
N ASP A 195 -1.55 -22.39 3.48
CA ASP A 195 -1.20 -22.52 4.90
C ASP A 195 -0.20 -21.44 5.33
N ASN A 196 0.76 -21.18 4.44
CA ASN A 196 1.79 -20.15 4.62
C ASN A 196 1.99 -19.40 3.32
N ALA A 197 2.12 -18.09 3.42
CA ALA A 197 2.49 -17.22 2.31
C ALA A 197 3.78 -16.47 2.66
N TYR A 198 4.69 -16.39 1.71
CA TYR A 198 6.03 -15.86 1.94
C TYR A 198 6.15 -14.43 1.43
N TYR A 199 6.96 -13.67 2.12
CA TYR A 199 7.30 -12.30 1.78
C TYR A 199 8.82 -12.15 1.75
N TYR A 200 9.34 -11.56 0.68
CA TYR A 200 10.75 -11.25 0.50
C TYR A 200 10.92 -9.82 0.00
N ASN A 201 11.86 -9.11 0.62
CA ASN A 201 12.26 -7.78 0.17
C ASN A 201 13.78 -7.69 0.24
N VAL A 202 14.41 -7.22 -0.84
CA VAL A 202 15.83 -6.92 -0.89
C VAL A 202 16.01 -5.56 -1.51
N ASP A 203 16.64 -4.65 -0.77
CA ASP A 203 16.97 -3.30 -1.19
C ASP A 203 18.47 -3.12 -1.21
N PHE A 204 18.97 -2.50 -2.25
CA PHE A 204 20.35 -2.04 -2.38
C PHE A 204 20.35 -0.55 -2.71
N SER A 205 21.23 0.23 -2.09
CA SER A 205 21.44 1.61 -2.51
C SER A 205 22.89 2.04 -2.34
N VAL A 206 23.29 2.99 -3.17
CA VAL A 206 24.56 3.70 -3.06
C VAL A 206 24.32 5.19 -3.19
N SER A 207 24.88 5.97 -2.28
CA SER A 207 24.82 7.44 -2.31
C SER A 207 26.19 8.03 -2.04
N GLY A 208 26.46 9.19 -2.63
CA GLY A 208 27.71 9.89 -2.42
C GLY A 208 27.81 11.13 -3.31
N GLY A 209 28.95 11.77 -3.27
CA GLY A 209 29.20 12.89 -4.15
C GLY A 209 30.24 13.89 -3.62
N SER A 210 30.51 14.85 -4.45
CA SER A 210 31.34 16.03 -4.17
C SER A 210 30.51 17.31 -4.29
N SER A 211 31.14 18.46 -4.12
CA SER A 211 30.48 19.77 -4.29
C SER A 211 29.91 19.99 -5.70
N GLY A 212 30.47 19.33 -6.74
CA GLY A 212 30.00 19.50 -8.13
C GLY A 212 29.03 18.44 -8.59
N ILE A 213 29.09 17.22 -8.04
CA ILE A 213 28.20 16.11 -8.46
C ILE A 213 27.82 15.28 -7.25
N ARG A 214 26.52 15.04 -7.09
CA ARG A 214 25.95 14.15 -6.06
C ARG A 214 25.11 13.09 -6.76
N TYR A 215 25.10 11.89 -6.23
CA TYR A 215 24.36 10.78 -6.82
C TYR A 215 23.71 9.90 -5.77
N TYR A 216 22.57 9.35 -6.13
CA TYR A 216 21.84 8.30 -5.41
C TYR A 216 21.36 7.27 -6.44
N ILE A 217 21.74 6.03 -6.25
CA ILE A 217 21.32 4.90 -7.09
C ILE A 217 20.78 3.82 -6.17
N SER A 218 19.60 3.29 -6.46
CA SER A 218 19.01 2.20 -5.71
C SER A 218 18.41 1.14 -6.63
N GLY A 219 18.30 -0.07 -6.11
CA GLY A 219 17.60 -1.18 -6.71
C GLY A 219 16.88 -1.99 -5.64
N ALA A 220 15.65 -2.42 -5.93
CA ALA A 220 14.88 -3.22 -5.00
C ALA A 220 14.16 -4.36 -5.73
N TYR A 221 14.08 -5.49 -5.05
CA TYR A 221 13.24 -6.62 -5.42
C TYR A 221 12.28 -6.93 -4.28
N ASN A 222 11.01 -6.99 -4.61
CA ASN A 222 9.94 -7.36 -3.69
C ASN A 222 9.16 -8.53 -4.27
N SER A 223 8.90 -9.53 -3.44
CA SER A 223 7.99 -10.63 -3.73
C SER A 223 7.06 -10.82 -2.54
N ASP A 224 5.78 -10.78 -2.79
CA ASP A 224 4.75 -10.92 -1.77
C ASP A 224 3.71 -11.93 -2.22
N GLU A 225 3.52 -12.99 -1.45
CA GLU A 225 2.51 -14.00 -1.68
C GLU A 225 1.28 -13.70 -0.83
N GLY A 226 0.11 -13.85 -1.44
CA GLY A 226 -1.18 -13.73 -0.77
C GLY A 226 -1.57 -15.01 -0.05
N MET A 227 -2.50 -14.88 0.90
CA MET A 227 -3.06 -16.04 1.58
C MET A 227 -3.96 -16.89 0.67
N MET A 228 -4.54 -16.30 -0.38
CA MET A 228 -5.27 -17.05 -1.39
C MET A 228 -4.31 -17.67 -2.40
N LEU A 229 -4.64 -18.89 -2.86
CA LEU A 229 -3.88 -19.59 -3.88
C LEU A 229 -3.74 -18.75 -5.15
N LYS A 230 -2.56 -18.80 -5.78
CA LYS A 230 -2.22 -18.08 -7.02
C LYS A 230 -2.28 -16.54 -6.92
N ASN A 231 -2.37 -16.00 -5.73
CA ASN A 231 -2.31 -14.58 -5.49
C ASN A 231 -0.87 -14.21 -5.09
N TYR A 232 -0.16 -13.50 -5.95
CA TYR A 232 1.22 -13.06 -5.70
C TYR A 232 1.52 -11.74 -6.39
N TYR A 233 2.41 -10.96 -5.81
CA TYR A 233 2.88 -9.69 -6.32
C TYR A 233 4.41 -9.69 -6.37
N LYS A 234 4.98 -9.30 -7.50
CA LYS A 234 6.43 -9.14 -7.67
C LYS A 234 6.72 -7.77 -8.26
N ARG A 235 7.67 -7.08 -7.67
CA ARG A 235 8.06 -5.75 -8.11
C ARG A 235 9.57 -5.61 -8.15
N TYR A 236 10.05 -4.96 -9.20
CA TYR A 236 11.43 -4.56 -9.39
C TYR A 236 11.47 -3.05 -9.48
N ASN A 237 12.24 -2.40 -8.64
CA ASN A 237 12.45 -0.96 -8.68
C ASN A 237 13.91 -0.68 -8.98
N VAL A 238 14.15 0.28 -9.87
CA VAL A 238 15.48 0.85 -10.09
C VAL A 238 15.31 2.36 -10.13
N LYS A 239 16.14 3.06 -9.36
CA LYS A 239 16.16 4.51 -9.30
C LYS A 239 17.59 5.01 -9.46
N ALA A 240 17.76 6.06 -10.25
CA ALA A 240 19.00 6.82 -10.33
C ALA A 240 18.69 8.30 -10.30
N ARG A 241 19.36 9.03 -9.41
CA ARG A 241 19.29 10.48 -9.31
C ARG A 241 20.72 11.03 -9.30
N ILE A 242 20.97 11.98 -10.17
CA ILE A 242 22.25 12.68 -10.27
C ILE A 242 21.96 14.17 -10.25
N ASP A 243 22.49 14.87 -9.27
CA ASP A 243 22.42 16.31 -9.14
C ASP A 243 23.80 16.89 -9.45
N ALA A 244 23.91 17.67 -10.54
CA ALA A 244 25.14 18.31 -10.95
C ALA A 244 25.00 19.84 -10.87
N ASP A 245 25.90 20.48 -10.15
CA ASP A 245 26.00 21.93 -10.07
C ASP A 245 26.90 22.40 -11.24
N LEU A 246 26.28 22.88 -12.32
CA LEU A 246 26.98 23.45 -13.46
C LEU A 246 27.33 24.90 -13.12
N SER A 247 28.61 25.17 -12.94
CA SER A 247 29.14 26.54 -12.70
C SER A 247 29.26 27.36 -13.98
#